data_8c4508744a46e1912a17998272f7d753
#
_entry.id   8c4508744a46e1912a17998272f7d753
#
_cell.length_a   1.000
_cell.length_b   1.000
_cell.length_c   1.000
_cell.angle_alpha   90.00
_cell.angle_beta   90.00
_cell.angle_gamma   90.00
#
_symmetry.space_group_name_H-M   'P 1'
#
loop_
_entity.id
_entity.type
_entity.pdbx_description
1 polymer ?
#
loop_
_entity_poly.entity_id
_entity_poly.type
_entity_poly.pdbx_seq_one_letter_code
_entity_poly.pdbx_strand_id
1 'polypeptide(L)'
;MKDLKIMKCSLCGGIVLSIKECSCENCVTCCGKAMEEVSSVNEEKVSTHKPSYYRQDNKLIIRVNHEQGTDHYIEAIIIKTDNELLVHKFTNEEEPELIMGYEQDMEIYSVCTKDGICKTIVE
;
A
#
# COMPACT_ATOMS: atom_id res chain seq x y z
N MET A 1 15.02 -1.80 -5.57
CA MET A 1 14.18 -0.62 -5.21
C MET A 1 14.14 -0.51 -3.69
N LYS A 2 15.00 0.35 -3.13
CA LYS A 2 15.12 0.47 -1.68
C LYS A 2 14.17 1.50 -1.07
N ASP A 3 13.85 2.53 -1.81
CA ASP A 3 13.31 3.76 -1.23
C ASP A 3 11.91 4.10 -1.74
N LEU A 4 11.03 3.09 -1.77
CA LEU A 4 9.64 3.34 -2.11
C LEU A 4 9.02 4.22 -1.01
N LYS A 5 8.51 5.38 -1.41
CA LYS A 5 7.70 6.23 -0.54
C LYS A 5 6.31 6.38 -1.12
N ILE A 6 5.32 6.27 -0.26
CA ILE A 6 3.93 6.50 -0.63
C ILE A 6 3.57 7.87 -0.08
N MET A 7 3.28 8.82 -0.97
CA MET A 7 3.00 10.20 -0.62
C MET A 7 1.52 10.50 -0.82
N LYS A 8 0.96 11.31 0.05
CA LYS A 8 -0.46 11.66 -0.02
C LYS A 8 -0.67 13.16 0.13
N CYS A 9 -1.59 13.70 -0.66
CA CYS A 9 -2.04 15.07 -0.52
C CYS A 9 -3.12 15.14 0.58
N SER A 10 -2.88 15.94 1.61
CA SER A 10 -3.83 16.10 2.71
C SER A 10 -5.11 16.83 2.32
N LEU A 11 -5.12 17.53 1.18
CA LEU A 11 -6.26 18.31 0.72
C LEU A 11 -7.16 17.54 -0.24
N CYS A 12 -6.60 16.87 -1.25
CA CYS A 12 -7.40 16.16 -2.25
C CYS A 12 -7.36 14.64 -2.12
N GLY A 13 -6.49 14.09 -1.28
CA GLY A 13 -6.34 12.64 -1.11
C GLY A 13 -5.57 11.95 -2.22
N GLY A 14 -4.99 12.69 -3.14
CA GLY A 14 -4.19 12.11 -4.23
C GLY A 14 -2.96 11.38 -3.70
N ILE A 15 -2.62 10.25 -4.31
CA ILE A 15 -1.49 9.42 -3.91
C ILE A 15 -0.47 9.36 -5.02
N VAL A 16 0.79 9.52 -4.65
CA VAL A 16 1.94 9.45 -5.55
C VAL A 16 2.94 8.45 -4.97
N LEU A 17 3.47 7.60 -5.83
CA LEU A 17 4.53 6.68 -5.45
C LEU A 17 5.87 7.25 -5.89
N SER A 18 6.78 7.41 -4.96
CA SER A 18 8.15 7.82 -5.25
C SER A 18 9.03 6.57 -5.32
N ILE A 19 9.47 6.25 -6.52
CA ILE A 19 10.31 5.05 -6.75
C ILE A 19 11.79 5.35 -6.59
N LYS A 20 12.16 6.63 -6.55
CA LYS A 20 13.50 7.08 -6.30
C LYS A 20 13.46 8.36 -5.48
N GLU A 21 14.26 8.41 -4.44
CA GLU A 21 14.28 9.54 -3.53
C GLU A 21 14.68 10.84 -4.22
N CYS A 22 13.95 11.90 -3.91
CA CYS A 22 14.20 13.24 -4.40
C CYS A 22 15.39 13.86 -3.62
N SER A 23 16.27 14.56 -4.30
CA SER A 23 17.44 15.17 -3.66
C SER A 23 17.11 16.42 -2.86
N CYS A 24 15.92 16.96 -2.99
CA CYS A 24 15.46 18.14 -2.24
C CYS A 24 14.29 17.80 -1.34
N GLU A 25 14.13 18.54 -0.25
CA GLU A 25 13.01 18.40 0.67
C GLU A 25 11.78 19.10 0.10
N ASN A 26 10.59 18.51 0.37
CA ASN A 26 9.30 19.10 0.04
C ASN A 26 9.13 19.48 -1.44
N CYS A 27 9.81 18.78 -2.33
CA CYS A 27 9.76 19.08 -3.76
C CYS A 27 8.56 18.48 -4.48
N VAL A 28 7.85 17.52 -3.86
CA VAL A 28 6.61 16.99 -4.43
C VAL A 28 5.44 17.72 -3.80
N THR A 29 4.70 18.45 -4.64
CA THR A 29 3.56 19.27 -4.16
C THR A 29 2.28 18.91 -4.87
N CYS A 30 1.16 19.10 -4.18
CA CYS A 30 -0.18 18.92 -4.71
C CYS A 30 -1.10 19.90 -4.00
N CYS A 31 -2.00 20.53 -4.76
CA CYS A 31 -2.92 21.56 -4.22
C CYS A 31 -2.19 22.69 -3.49
N GLY A 32 -1.02 23.07 -4.00
CA GLY A 32 -0.23 24.17 -3.45
C GLY A 32 0.49 23.85 -2.15
N LYS A 33 0.55 22.59 -1.75
CA LYS A 33 1.16 22.17 -0.49
C LYS A 33 2.05 20.97 -0.71
N ALA A 34 3.13 20.84 0.06
CA ALA A 34 3.99 19.68 0.00
C ALA A 34 3.22 18.41 0.40
N MET A 35 3.40 17.34 -0.37
CA MET A 35 2.81 16.04 -0.05
C MET A 35 3.54 15.42 1.14
N GLU A 36 2.80 14.67 1.93
CA GLU A 36 3.31 14.01 3.12
C GLU A 36 3.48 12.51 2.86
N GLU A 37 4.50 11.90 3.46
CA GLU A 37 4.66 10.46 3.44
C GLU A 37 3.56 9.82 4.28
N VAL A 38 2.91 8.78 3.72
CA VAL A 38 1.84 8.07 4.42
C VAL A 38 2.44 7.25 5.57
N SER A 39 1.88 7.42 6.76
CA SER A 39 2.33 6.72 7.96
C SER A 39 1.78 5.30 8.03
N SER A 40 2.47 4.43 8.77
CA SER A 40 1.94 3.12 9.14
C SER A 40 0.73 3.29 10.08
N VAL A 41 -0.20 2.33 9.99
CA VAL A 41 -1.36 2.32 10.89
C VAL A 41 -0.92 2.12 12.35
N ASN A 42 -1.76 2.54 13.30
CA ASN A 42 -1.53 2.30 14.72
C ASN A 42 -1.56 0.81 15.04
N GLU A 43 -0.87 0.40 16.08
CA GLU A 43 -0.77 -1.01 16.51
C GLU A 43 -2.15 -1.66 16.69
N GLU A 44 -3.10 -0.96 17.23
CA GLU A 44 -4.47 -1.45 17.45
C GLU A 44 -5.23 -1.74 16.16
N LYS A 45 -4.76 -1.20 15.03
CA LYS A 45 -5.39 -1.38 13.72
C LYS A 45 -4.66 -2.38 12.82
N VAL A 46 -3.54 -2.91 13.27
CA VAL A 46 -2.73 -3.83 12.46
C VAL A 46 -3.51 -5.08 12.05
N SER A 47 -4.31 -5.65 12.95
CA SER A 47 -5.06 -6.87 12.66
C SER A 47 -6.07 -6.73 11.52
N THR A 48 -6.56 -5.52 11.26
CA THR A 48 -7.52 -5.23 10.19
C THR A 48 -6.91 -4.59 8.96
N HIS A 49 -5.60 -4.30 8.99
CA HIS A 49 -4.92 -3.60 7.90
C HIS A 49 -3.73 -4.37 7.34
N LYS A 50 -3.11 -5.23 8.14
CA LYS A 50 -1.91 -5.96 7.71
C LYS A 50 -2.27 -7.01 6.66
N PRO A 51 -1.62 -6.97 5.48
CA PRO A 51 -1.82 -8.02 4.48
C PRO A 51 -1.41 -9.38 5.03
N SER A 52 -2.27 -10.36 4.86
CA SER A 52 -1.94 -11.76 5.12
C SER A 52 -1.77 -12.47 3.78
N TYR A 53 -1.01 -13.54 3.79
CA TYR A 53 -0.81 -14.31 2.58
C TYR A 53 -0.67 -15.80 2.91
N TYR A 54 -1.00 -16.62 1.91
CA TYR A 54 -0.59 -18.02 1.94
C TYR A 54 -0.14 -18.43 0.53
N ARG A 55 0.74 -19.41 0.50
CA ARG A 55 1.28 -19.94 -0.75
C ARG A 55 0.56 -21.22 -1.12
N GLN A 56 0.16 -21.32 -2.38
CA GLN A 56 -0.40 -22.54 -2.96
C GLN A 56 0.34 -22.82 -4.27
N ASP A 57 1.19 -23.84 -4.26
CA ASP A 57 2.11 -24.14 -5.37
C ASP A 57 3.00 -22.93 -5.68
N ASN A 58 2.91 -22.37 -6.88
CA ASN A 58 3.66 -21.17 -7.27
C ASN A 58 2.84 -19.90 -7.17
N LYS A 59 1.66 -19.97 -6.57
CA LYS A 59 0.77 -18.81 -6.40
C LYS A 59 0.83 -18.31 -4.99
N LEU A 60 0.73 -17.00 -4.85
CA LEU A 60 0.60 -16.31 -3.59
C LEU A 60 -0.79 -15.68 -3.55
N ILE A 61 -1.55 -16.01 -2.52
CA ILE A 61 -2.88 -15.45 -2.29
C ILE A 61 -2.74 -14.43 -1.16
N ILE A 62 -3.03 -13.17 -1.47
CA ILE A 62 -2.88 -12.04 -0.57
C ILE A 62 -4.25 -11.52 -0.22
N ARG A 63 -4.51 -11.25 1.05
CA ARG A 63 -5.77 -10.72 1.51
C ARG A 63 -5.56 -9.76 2.68
N VAL A 64 -6.38 -8.71 2.73
CA VAL A 64 -6.43 -7.80 3.87
C VAL A 64 -7.80 -7.99 4.54
N ASN A 65 -7.79 -8.28 5.83
CA ASN A 65 -9.02 -8.45 6.60
C ASN A 65 -9.56 -7.09 7.06
N HIS A 66 -10.06 -6.33 6.10
CA HIS A 66 -10.57 -4.97 6.31
C HIS A 66 -12.00 -4.87 5.80
N GLU A 67 -12.86 -4.23 6.58
CA GLU A 67 -14.23 -3.97 6.15
C GLU A 67 -14.24 -2.84 5.11
N GLN A 68 -14.85 -3.11 3.96
CA GLN A 68 -14.90 -2.15 2.85
C GLN A 68 -16.16 -1.29 2.95
N GLY A 69 -16.00 -0.10 3.54
CA GLY A 69 -17.09 0.88 3.66
C GLY A 69 -17.05 1.93 2.56
N THR A 70 -18.07 2.79 2.51
CA THR A 70 -18.21 3.80 1.47
C THR A 70 -17.02 4.77 1.40
N ASP A 71 -16.57 5.26 2.56
CA ASP A 71 -15.47 6.23 2.64
C ASP A 71 -14.22 5.65 3.29
N HIS A 72 -14.28 4.43 3.77
CA HIS A 72 -13.21 3.80 4.52
C HIS A 72 -12.99 2.39 4.01
N TYR A 73 -11.98 2.22 3.18
CA TYR A 73 -11.68 0.93 2.54
C TYR A 73 -10.21 0.84 2.17
N ILE A 74 -9.77 -0.37 1.91
CA ILE A 74 -8.44 -0.60 1.32
C ILE A 74 -8.52 -0.23 -0.15
N GLU A 75 -7.84 0.84 -0.55
CA GLU A 75 -7.91 1.35 -1.92
C GLU A 75 -6.84 0.77 -2.83
N ALA A 76 -5.81 0.17 -2.28
CA ALA A 76 -4.77 -0.46 -3.08
C ALA A 76 -3.97 -1.48 -2.27
N ILE A 77 -3.43 -2.46 -2.99
CA ILE A 77 -2.34 -3.31 -2.53
C ILE A 77 -1.17 -3.04 -3.46
N ILE A 78 -0.02 -2.74 -2.88
CA ILE A 78 1.20 -2.45 -3.63
C ILE A 78 2.19 -3.57 -3.34
N ILE A 79 2.72 -4.16 -4.39
CA ILE A 79 3.72 -5.24 -4.29
C ILE A 79 5.05 -4.71 -4.80
N LYS A 80 6.06 -4.84 -3.98
CA LYS A 80 7.42 -4.42 -4.34
C LYS A 80 8.36 -5.62 -4.32
N THR A 81 9.04 -5.84 -5.43
CA THR A 81 10.15 -6.79 -5.55
C THR A 81 11.44 -6.02 -5.79
N ASP A 82 12.55 -6.71 -6.04
CA ASP A 82 13.81 -6.03 -6.33
C ASP A 82 13.75 -5.17 -7.60
N ASN A 83 12.99 -5.61 -8.60
CA ASN A 83 12.97 -4.98 -9.91
C ASN A 83 11.60 -4.49 -10.36
N GLU A 84 10.54 -4.79 -9.61
CA GLU A 84 9.18 -4.54 -10.06
C GLU A 84 8.33 -3.88 -8.99
N LEU A 85 7.35 -3.14 -9.43
CA LEU A 85 6.34 -2.53 -8.59
C LEU A 85 4.98 -2.77 -9.23
N LEU A 86 4.10 -3.47 -8.51
CA LEU A 86 2.72 -3.72 -8.93
C LEU A 86 1.78 -2.92 -8.04
N VAL A 87 0.85 -2.23 -8.65
CA VAL A 87 -0.22 -1.52 -7.93
C VAL A 87 -1.55 -2.09 -8.38
N HIS A 88 -2.28 -2.68 -7.45
CA HIS A 88 -3.63 -3.14 -7.69
C HIS A 88 -4.61 -2.26 -6.92
N LYS A 89 -5.52 -1.59 -7.62
CA LYS A 89 -6.49 -0.67 -7.02
C LYS A 89 -7.81 -1.38 -6.78
N PHE A 90 -8.44 -1.04 -5.66
CA PHE A 90 -9.76 -1.58 -5.30
C PHE A 90 -10.77 -0.46 -5.19
N THR A 91 -12.03 -0.79 -5.45
CA THR A 91 -13.16 0.06 -5.09
C THR A 91 -13.67 -0.34 -3.71
N ASN A 92 -14.56 0.46 -3.14
CA ASN A 92 -15.15 0.16 -1.84
C ASN A 92 -16.10 -1.05 -1.85
N GLU A 93 -16.44 -1.57 -3.01
CA GLU A 93 -17.31 -2.74 -3.16
C GLU A 93 -16.54 -4.05 -3.38
N GLU A 94 -15.24 -3.96 -3.62
CA GLU A 94 -14.40 -5.12 -3.85
C GLU A 94 -13.73 -5.60 -2.55
N GLU A 95 -13.58 -6.90 -2.40
CA GLU A 95 -12.77 -7.45 -1.33
C GLU A 95 -11.29 -7.23 -1.66
N PRO A 96 -10.47 -6.82 -0.67
CA PRO A 96 -9.05 -6.57 -0.92
C PRO A 96 -8.26 -7.87 -0.96
N GLU A 97 -8.35 -8.55 -2.08
CA GLU A 97 -7.67 -9.82 -2.35
C GLU A 97 -6.95 -9.76 -3.68
N LEU A 98 -5.75 -10.32 -3.72
CA LEU A 98 -4.91 -10.36 -4.91
C LEU A 98 -4.22 -11.71 -5.00
N ILE A 99 -4.26 -12.31 -6.19
CA ILE A 99 -3.56 -13.57 -6.47
C ILE A 99 -2.46 -13.29 -7.48
N MET A 100 -1.24 -13.73 -7.18
CA MET A 100 -0.10 -13.51 -8.04
C MET A 100 0.93 -14.63 -7.90
N GLY A 101 2.00 -14.57 -8.68
CA GLY A 101 3.10 -15.51 -8.57
C GLY A 101 3.87 -15.31 -7.27
N TYR A 102 4.30 -16.41 -6.66
CA TYR A 102 5.12 -16.37 -5.45
C TYR A 102 6.54 -15.90 -5.77
N GLU A 103 7.06 -15.02 -4.95
CA GLU A 103 8.46 -14.62 -4.96
C GLU A 103 8.87 -14.31 -3.52
N GLN A 104 10.01 -14.86 -3.09
CA GLN A 104 10.51 -14.63 -1.75
C GLN A 104 10.95 -13.17 -1.56
N ASP A 105 10.80 -12.67 -0.35
CA ASP A 105 11.19 -11.31 0.05
C ASP A 105 10.38 -10.18 -0.60
N MET A 106 9.25 -10.49 -1.22
CA MET A 106 8.33 -9.46 -1.67
C MET A 106 7.82 -8.65 -0.50
N GLU A 107 7.71 -7.34 -0.69
CA GLU A 107 7.06 -6.46 0.27
C GLU A 107 5.63 -6.18 -0.22
N ILE A 108 4.67 -6.38 0.67
CA ILE A 108 3.26 -6.17 0.39
C ILE A 108 2.78 -5.00 1.25
N TYR A 109 2.21 -3.99 0.62
CA TYR A 109 1.65 -2.84 1.32
C TYR A 109 0.15 -2.79 1.09
N SER A 110 -0.62 -2.67 2.17
CA SER A 110 -2.02 -2.28 2.06
C SER A 110 -2.12 -0.76 2.25
N VAL A 111 -3.01 -0.13 1.49
CA VAL A 111 -3.24 1.31 1.57
C VAL A 111 -4.70 1.54 1.92
N CYS A 112 -4.93 2.05 3.13
CA CYS A 112 -6.27 2.40 3.60
C CYS A 112 -6.56 3.87 3.27
N THR A 113 -7.78 4.18 2.89
CA THR A 113 -8.18 5.56 2.56
C THR A 113 -8.05 6.52 3.74
N LYS A 114 -8.12 6.02 4.98
CA LYS A 114 -8.11 6.87 6.18
C LYS A 114 -6.99 6.59 7.17
N ASP A 115 -6.56 5.34 7.32
CA ASP A 115 -5.71 4.95 8.44
C ASP A 115 -4.23 4.83 8.11
N GLY A 116 -3.86 4.87 6.85
CA GLY A 116 -2.47 4.77 6.43
C GLY A 116 -2.13 3.44 5.77
N ILE A 117 -0.90 2.99 5.93
CA ILE A 117 -0.39 1.78 5.28
C ILE A 117 -0.01 0.71 6.30
N CYS A 118 0.00 -0.53 5.85
CA CYS A 118 0.54 -1.64 6.62
C CYS A 118 1.36 -2.54 5.70
N LYS A 119 2.48 -3.02 6.18
CA LYS A 119 3.46 -3.77 5.37
C LYS A 119 3.62 -5.20 5.88
N THR A 120 3.74 -6.12 4.96
CA THR A 120 4.09 -7.52 5.22
C THR A 120 5.23 -7.92 4.28
N ILE A 121 6.18 -8.69 4.78
CA ILE A 121 7.27 -9.24 3.95
C ILE A 121 7.02 -10.73 3.76
N VAL A 122 7.09 -11.19 2.53
CA VAL A 122 6.89 -12.60 2.18
C VAL A 122 8.16 -13.39 2.47
N GLU A 123 8.02 -14.43 3.24
CA GLU A 123 9.11 -15.34 3.57
C GLU A 123 9.17 -16.57 2.67
#